data_1b02034a06aa4e9a20ed956e29310275
#
_entry.id   1b02034a06aa4e9a20ed956e29310275
#
_cell.length_a   1.000
_cell.length_b   1.000
_cell.length_c   1.000
_cell.angle_alpha   90.00
_cell.angle_beta   90.00
_cell.angle_gamma   90.00
#
_symmetry.space_group_name_H-M   'P 1'
#
loop_
_entity.id
_entity.type
_entity.pdbx_description
1 polymer ?
#
loop_
_entity_poly.entity_id
_entity_poly.type
_entity_poly.pdbx_seq_one_letter_code
_entity_poly.pdbx_strand_id
1 'polypeptide(L)'
;MKLYFIGIGGIGMSALVRYFLSKGDSVAGYDLTPSPLTHALSEEGATIHYEDDPELIPEPFRTKDTLVVFTPAVPHDHRELAFFRAQGNRVMKRAELLGELTRRERGLCVAGTHGKTTTSTLLAHLLRSSHVDCHAFLGGISNNYQTNCLISDHSDYAVIEADEFDRSFHHLSPYIAVITSADPDHLDIYHTPEAYRESFEHFTSLVSAEGALVMKKGIPVTPRLKEGTRLFTYTAGADEADFRADGIEIRDGHLFFDWHYPAIEGRPAGTLHVELGVPLLINVENAVAAMAVAYLCGATLEELAAGVASFRGVYRRFDRLIDDPRCVLIDDYAHHPNELDPSIRSVRELYPDRKILGIFQPHLYSRTQDFYREFAASLDQLDEVILLDIYPARELPIPGVTSQMIADVMKHKDVLVLPKEGLLPELKKREELPEVILMVGAGDIDRLVPQVADEIRRRL
;
A
#
# COMPACT_ATOMS: atom_id res chain seq x y z
N MET A 1 18.13 -15.23 17.42
CA MET A 1 18.92 -13.97 17.45
C MET A 1 18.28 -12.98 18.41
N LYS A 2 18.97 -11.85 18.71
CA LYS A 2 18.37 -10.71 19.40
C LYS A 2 18.28 -9.54 18.41
N LEU A 3 17.11 -8.99 18.21
CA LEU A 3 16.89 -7.86 17.31
C LEU A 3 16.25 -6.71 18.06
N TYR A 4 16.77 -5.52 17.84
CA TYR A 4 16.23 -4.30 18.43
C TYR A 4 15.80 -3.34 17.31
N PHE A 5 14.52 -2.95 17.29
CA PHE A 5 13.94 -2.13 16.25
C PHE A 5 13.67 -0.71 16.73
N ILE A 6 14.24 0.30 16.05
CA ILE A 6 13.98 1.71 16.31
C ILE A 6 12.99 2.23 15.27
N GLY A 7 11.78 2.62 15.72
CA GLY A 7 10.61 2.86 14.90
C GLY A 7 9.83 1.57 14.63
N ILE A 8 9.70 0.72 15.65
CA ILE A 8 9.14 -0.65 15.58
C ILE A 8 7.69 -0.70 15.09
N GLY A 9 6.88 0.35 15.36
CA GLY A 9 5.47 0.44 14.97
C GLY A 9 5.23 0.89 13.53
N GLY A 10 6.30 1.17 12.75
CA GLY A 10 6.14 1.44 11.34
C GLY A 10 5.62 0.22 10.58
N ILE A 11 4.72 0.42 9.59
CA ILE A 11 4.07 -0.69 8.87
C ILE A 11 5.08 -1.69 8.28
N GLY A 12 6.15 -1.23 7.65
CA GLY A 12 7.18 -2.10 7.09
C GLY A 12 8.15 -2.69 8.13
N MET A 13 8.27 -2.07 9.33
CA MET A 13 9.06 -2.60 10.44
C MET A 13 8.32 -3.73 11.14
N SER A 14 7.02 -3.54 11.39
CA SER A 14 6.19 -4.53 12.08
C SER A 14 6.11 -5.87 11.34
N ALA A 15 6.15 -5.86 10.01
CA ALA A 15 6.22 -7.07 9.21
C ALA A 15 7.51 -7.88 9.50
N LEU A 16 8.66 -7.20 9.58
CA LEU A 16 9.93 -7.84 9.96
C LEU A 16 9.92 -8.35 11.40
N VAL A 17 9.37 -7.56 12.34
CA VAL A 17 9.20 -7.98 13.74
C VAL A 17 8.43 -9.29 13.82
N ARG A 18 7.29 -9.39 13.16
CA ARG A 18 6.47 -10.61 13.10
C ARG A 18 7.23 -11.79 12.51
N TYR A 19 7.97 -11.55 11.43
CA TYR A 19 8.81 -12.59 10.80
C TYR A 19 9.83 -13.15 11.81
N PHE A 20 10.58 -12.30 12.50
CA PHE A 20 11.60 -12.77 13.45
C PHE A 20 10.98 -13.42 14.71
N LEU A 21 9.88 -12.89 15.23
CA LEU A 21 9.13 -13.53 16.31
C LEU A 21 8.65 -14.93 15.91
N SER A 22 8.14 -15.12 14.68
CA SER A 22 7.71 -16.43 14.17
C SER A 22 8.86 -17.44 14.03
N LYS A 23 10.09 -16.94 13.83
CA LYS A 23 11.30 -17.78 13.80
C LYS A 23 11.86 -18.08 15.22
N GLY A 24 11.19 -17.60 16.28
CA GLY A 24 11.60 -17.79 17.67
C GLY A 24 12.73 -16.85 18.12
N ASP A 25 12.97 -15.77 17.38
CA ASP A 25 13.95 -14.76 17.76
C ASP A 25 13.40 -13.83 18.86
N SER A 26 14.28 -13.28 19.70
CA SER A 26 13.93 -12.30 20.71
C SER A 26 13.89 -10.90 20.08
N VAL A 27 12.78 -10.19 20.24
CA VAL A 27 12.58 -8.88 19.64
C VAL A 27 12.19 -7.84 20.69
N ALA A 28 12.87 -6.69 20.66
CA ALA A 28 12.49 -5.51 21.42
C ALA A 28 12.63 -4.26 20.52
N GLY A 29 12.13 -3.14 20.99
CA GLY A 29 12.32 -1.89 20.24
C GLY A 29 11.65 -0.69 20.87
N TYR A 30 11.83 0.42 20.16
CA TYR A 30 11.31 1.73 20.47
C TYR A 30 10.37 2.21 19.37
N ASP A 31 9.32 2.92 19.76
CA ASP A 31 8.53 3.77 18.87
C ASP A 31 8.19 5.10 19.55
N LEU A 32 7.96 6.16 18.77
CA LEU A 32 7.63 7.48 19.31
C LEU A 32 6.24 7.51 19.95
N THR A 33 5.29 6.73 19.42
CA THR A 33 3.88 6.78 19.82
C THR A 33 3.24 5.40 19.96
N PRO A 34 2.47 5.16 21.02
CA PRO A 34 1.60 3.99 21.11
C PRO A 34 0.58 3.98 19.96
N SER A 35 0.41 2.82 19.35
CA SER A 35 -0.55 2.61 18.25
C SER A 35 -1.19 1.23 18.37
N PRO A 36 -2.32 0.96 17.69
CA PRO A 36 -2.89 -0.39 17.63
C PRO A 36 -1.87 -1.43 17.15
N LEU A 37 -0.98 -1.02 16.23
CA LEU A 37 0.05 -1.91 15.69
C LEU A 37 1.13 -2.25 16.73
N THR A 38 1.63 -1.25 17.50
CA THR A 38 2.60 -1.53 18.58
C THR A 38 2.00 -2.35 19.71
N HIS A 39 0.71 -2.16 20.02
CA HIS A 39 0.01 -3.01 20.98
C HIS A 39 -0.06 -4.47 20.51
N ALA A 40 -0.46 -4.70 19.25
CA ALA A 40 -0.50 -6.02 18.65
C ALA A 40 0.88 -6.71 18.69
N LEU A 41 1.96 -5.99 18.34
CA LEU A 41 3.32 -6.53 18.42
C LEU A 41 3.74 -6.90 19.85
N SER A 42 3.29 -6.13 20.85
CA SER A 42 3.56 -6.46 22.27
C SER A 42 2.82 -7.71 22.69
N GLU A 43 1.57 -7.89 22.27
CA GLU A 43 0.80 -9.11 22.51
C GLU A 43 1.41 -10.32 21.78
N GLU A 44 2.02 -10.11 20.61
CA GLU A 44 2.74 -11.12 19.82
C GLU A 44 4.12 -11.47 20.43
N GLY A 45 4.59 -10.74 21.44
CA GLY A 45 5.80 -11.07 22.21
C GLY A 45 6.98 -10.10 22.06
N ALA A 46 6.83 -8.96 21.38
CA ALA A 46 7.85 -7.93 21.34
C ALA A 46 7.83 -7.08 22.63
N THR A 47 9.01 -6.68 23.13
CA THR A 47 9.11 -5.73 24.24
C THR A 47 9.29 -4.32 23.70
N ILE A 48 8.31 -3.43 23.93
CA ILE A 48 8.27 -2.10 23.30
C ILE A 48 8.20 -1.01 24.37
N HIS A 49 8.95 0.08 24.20
CA HIS A 49 8.82 1.31 24.97
C HIS A 49 8.75 2.54 24.06
N TYR A 50 8.42 3.73 24.62
CA TYR A 50 8.03 4.91 23.85
C TYR A 50 8.83 6.18 24.19
N GLU A 51 9.89 6.04 24.97
CA GLU A 51 10.80 7.14 25.32
C GLU A 51 12.18 6.82 24.76
N ASP A 52 12.80 7.79 24.06
CA ASP A 52 14.18 7.67 23.54
C ASP A 52 15.19 7.77 24.70
N ASP A 53 15.30 6.68 25.46
CA ASP A 53 16.21 6.58 26.60
C ASP A 53 16.93 5.22 26.62
N PRO A 54 18.28 5.21 26.46
CA PRO A 54 19.07 3.99 26.54
C PRO A 54 18.88 3.16 27.82
N GLU A 55 18.43 3.79 28.92
CA GLU A 55 18.15 3.09 30.17
C GLU A 55 16.90 2.20 30.11
N LEU A 56 16.00 2.47 29.14
CA LEU A 56 14.80 1.67 28.91
C LEU A 56 15.02 0.48 27.99
N ILE A 57 16.17 0.39 27.31
CA ILE A 57 16.52 -0.79 26.51
C ILE A 57 16.57 -2.00 27.44
N PRO A 58 15.81 -3.08 27.19
CA PRO A 58 15.83 -4.25 28.06
C PRO A 58 17.23 -4.86 28.15
N GLU A 59 17.64 -5.26 29.36
CA GLU A 59 19.00 -5.74 29.68
C GLU A 59 19.53 -6.81 28.69
N PRO A 60 18.73 -7.81 28.26
CA PRO A 60 19.18 -8.81 27.30
C PRO A 60 19.60 -8.26 25.94
N PHE A 61 19.13 -7.06 25.58
CA PHE A 61 19.42 -6.41 24.29
C PHE A 61 20.57 -5.40 24.36
N ARG A 62 21.08 -5.06 25.54
CA ARG A 62 22.24 -4.18 25.72
C ARG A 62 23.57 -4.85 25.43
N THR A 63 23.58 -5.93 24.67
CA THR A 63 24.76 -6.72 24.34
C THR A 63 25.20 -6.46 22.90
N LYS A 64 26.50 -6.63 22.62
CA LYS A 64 27.10 -6.34 21.33
C LYS A 64 26.58 -7.24 20.20
N ASP A 65 26.03 -8.40 20.52
CA ASP A 65 25.45 -9.37 19.58
C ASP A 65 24.01 -9.01 19.13
N THR A 66 23.43 -7.96 19.72
CA THR A 66 22.11 -7.45 19.30
C THR A 66 22.22 -6.78 17.93
N LEU A 67 21.42 -7.27 16.97
CA LEU A 67 21.22 -6.63 15.67
C LEU A 67 20.24 -5.47 15.83
N VAL A 68 20.64 -4.26 15.43
CA VAL A 68 19.81 -3.06 15.51
C VAL A 68 19.30 -2.68 14.14
N VAL A 69 17.99 -2.50 14.02
CA VAL A 69 17.33 -2.13 12.77
C VAL A 69 16.59 -0.80 12.94
N PHE A 70 16.77 0.12 12.01
CA PHE A 70 16.12 1.43 12.07
C PHE A 70 15.55 1.87 10.73
N THR A 71 14.64 2.86 10.75
CA THR A 71 14.06 3.46 9.54
C THR A 71 14.68 4.84 9.26
N PRO A 72 14.64 5.35 8.01
CA PRO A 72 15.08 6.71 7.69
C PRO A 72 14.34 7.82 8.44
N ALA A 73 13.13 7.53 8.97
CA ALA A 73 12.34 8.48 9.74
C ALA A 73 12.90 8.77 11.14
N VAL A 74 13.86 7.96 11.62
CA VAL A 74 14.51 8.14 12.93
C VAL A 74 15.48 9.31 12.85
N PRO A 75 15.40 10.30 13.78
CA PRO A 75 16.31 11.43 13.82
C PRO A 75 17.78 11.01 13.97
N HIS A 76 18.70 11.80 13.42
CA HIS A 76 20.14 11.51 13.49
C HIS A 76 20.70 11.55 14.93
N ASP A 77 20.08 12.32 15.81
CA ASP A 77 20.44 12.53 17.21
C ASP A 77 19.73 11.60 18.18
N HIS A 78 19.06 10.55 17.66
CA HIS A 78 18.37 9.55 18.48
C HIS A 78 19.34 8.86 19.45
N ARG A 79 19.02 8.93 20.76
CA ARG A 79 19.93 8.52 21.83
C ARG A 79 20.23 7.03 21.86
N GLU A 80 19.21 6.19 21.65
CA GLU A 80 19.41 4.73 21.60
C GLU A 80 20.19 4.29 20.38
N LEU A 81 19.97 4.92 19.21
CA LEU A 81 20.75 4.64 18.02
C LEU A 81 22.23 5.01 18.23
N ALA A 82 22.49 6.14 18.89
CA ALA A 82 23.85 6.56 19.28
C ALA A 82 24.48 5.60 20.27
N PHE A 83 23.73 5.12 21.26
CA PHE A 83 24.18 4.11 22.24
C PHE A 83 24.64 2.83 21.55
N PHE A 84 23.83 2.23 20.68
CA PHE A 84 24.20 1.00 19.99
C PHE A 84 25.39 1.17 19.04
N ARG A 85 25.48 2.32 18.35
CA ARG A 85 26.66 2.66 17.51
C ARG A 85 27.93 2.78 18.34
N ALA A 86 27.87 3.46 19.49
CA ALA A 86 29.00 3.60 20.40
C ALA A 86 29.46 2.26 20.98
N GLN A 87 28.55 1.33 21.22
CA GLN A 87 28.85 -0.02 21.69
C GLN A 87 29.45 -0.91 20.58
N GLY A 88 29.34 -0.49 19.30
CA GLY A 88 29.80 -1.25 18.14
C GLY A 88 28.89 -2.40 17.73
N ASN A 89 27.58 -2.28 17.98
CA ASN A 89 26.58 -3.19 17.47
C ASN A 89 26.51 -3.13 15.94
N ARG A 90 26.06 -4.22 15.33
CA ARG A 90 25.64 -4.19 13.93
C ARG A 90 24.36 -3.41 13.81
N VAL A 91 24.42 -2.26 13.13
CA VAL A 91 23.27 -1.36 12.91
C VAL A 91 23.00 -1.30 11.43
N MET A 92 21.74 -1.49 11.01
CA MET A 92 21.36 -1.49 9.60
C MET A 92 19.99 -0.84 9.38
N LYS A 93 19.77 -0.33 8.19
CA LYS A 93 18.45 0.15 7.77
C LYS A 93 17.50 -1.04 7.53
N ARG A 94 16.19 -0.80 7.66
CA ARG A 94 15.14 -1.77 7.31
C ARG A 94 15.36 -2.38 5.92
N ALA A 95 15.69 -1.54 4.93
CA ALA A 95 15.91 -1.96 3.55
C ALA A 95 17.10 -2.92 3.39
N GLU A 96 18.17 -2.73 4.17
CA GLU A 96 19.33 -3.62 4.16
C GLU A 96 18.97 -5.01 4.73
N LEU A 97 18.14 -5.05 5.79
CA LEU A 97 17.65 -6.30 6.37
C LEU A 97 16.73 -7.05 5.39
N LEU A 98 15.82 -6.35 4.70
CA LEU A 98 15.04 -6.93 3.60
C LEU A 98 15.93 -7.45 2.46
N GLY A 99 17.00 -6.73 2.15
CA GLY A 99 18.01 -7.19 1.18
C GLY A 99 18.68 -8.50 1.61
N GLU A 100 18.96 -8.70 2.89
CA GLU A 100 19.48 -9.98 3.40
C GLU A 100 18.46 -11.11 3.26
N LEU A 101 17.17 -10.84 3.47
CA LEU A 101 16.11 -11.82 3.26
C LEU A 101 16.00 -12.22 1.78
N THR A 102 16.00 -11.25 0.85
CA THR A 102 15.92 -11.53 -0.60
C THR A 102 17.15 -12.24 -1.18
N ARG A 103 18.25 -12.29 -0.45
CA ARG A 103 19.41 -13.14 -0.82
C ARG A 103 19.27 -14.60 -0.39
N ARG A 104 18.39 -14.88 0.55
CA ARG A 104 18.12 -16.24 1.08
C ARG A 104 16.87 -16.85 0.48
N GLU A 105 15.88 -16.01 0.21
CA GLU A 105 14.58 -16.36 -0.34
C GLU A 105 14.48 -15.85 -1.80
N ARG A 106 13.60 -16.41 -2.61
CA ARG A 106 13.28 -15.92 -3.95
C ARG A 106 12.40 -14.66 -3.85
N GLY A 107 13.02 -13.48 -3.83
CA GLY A 107 12.30 -12.22 -3.70
C GLY A 107 11.41 -11.92 -4.91
N LEU A 108 10.11 -11.76 -4.67
CA LEU A 108 9.12 -11.24 -5.62
C LEU A 108 8.87 -9.78 -5.28
N CYS A 109 9.63 -8.88 -5.92
CA CYS A 109 9.74 -7.49 -5.51
C CYS A 109 8.87 -6.59 -6.39
N VAL A 110 7.88 -5.92 -5.82
CA VAL A 110 6.95 -5.02 -6.52
C VAL A 110 7.38 -3.57 -6.30
N ALA A 111 7.89 -2.93 -7.34
CA ALA A 111 8.32 -1.53 -7.36
C ALA A 111 7.39 -0.67 -8.25
N GLY A 112 7.46 0.64 -8.05
CA GLY A 112 6.74 1.64 -8.87
C GLY A 112 6.26 2.79 -8.02
N THR A 113 5.99 3.94 -8.61
CA THR A 113 5.44 5.11 -7.90
C THR A 113 4.04 4.80 -7.35
N HIS A 114 3.20 4.13 -8.15
CA HIS A 114 1.82 3.80 -7.81
C HIS A 114 1.56 2.30 -7.91
N GLY A 115 0.55 1.80 -7.18
CA GLY A 115 0.09 0.41 -7.27
C GLY A 115 0.91 -0.63 -6.50
N LYS A 116 2.06 -0.30 -5.91
CA LYS A 116 2.93 -1.23 -5.16
C LYS A 116 2.18 -2.06 -4.13
N THR A 117 1.52 -1.41 -3.18
CA THR A 117 0.86 -2.07 -2.05
C THR A 117 -0.27 -2.98 -2.50
N THR A 118 -1.10 -2.52 -3.43
CA THR A 118 -2.20 -3.34 -3.95
C THR A 118 -1.68 -4.54 -4.73
N THR A 119 -0.71 -4.33 -5.63
CA THR A 119 -0.12 -5.42 -6.44
C THR A 119 0.61 -6.43 -5.57
N SER A 120 1.44 -6.00 -4.61
CA SER A 120 2.14 -6.93 -3.71
C SER A 120 1.18 -7.69 -2.80
N THR A 121 0.13 -7.04 -2.28
CA THR A 121 -0.87 -7.71 -1.44
C THR A 121 -1.71 -8.71 -2.23
N LEU A 122 -2.10 -8.36 -3.47
CA LEU A 122 -2.82 -9.29 -4.35
C LEU A 122 -1.91 -10.46 -4.74
N LEU A 123 -0.64 -10.22 -5.12
CA LEU A 123 0.32 -11.28 -5.41
C LEU A 123 0.49 -12.23 -4.22
N ALA A 124 0.65 -11.68 -3.02
CA ALA A 124 0.75 -12.46 -1.80
C ALA A 124 -0.53 -13.31 -1.57
N HIS A 125 -1.71 -12.74 -1.84
CA HIS A 125 -2.97 -13.46 -1.74
C HIS A 125 -3.08 -14.59 -2.77
N LEU A 126 -2.72 -14.34 -4.04
CA LEU A 126 -2.71 -15.36 -5.11
C LEU A 126 -1.80 -16.54 -4.76
N LEU A 127 -0.59 -16.27 -4.28
CA LEU A 127 0.34 -17.32 -3.92
C LEU A 127 -0.12 -18.06 -2.65
N ARG A 128 -0.54 -17.32 -1.60
CA ARG A 128 -0.99 -17.89 -0.32
C ARG A 128 -2.23 -18.77 -0.47
N SER A 129 -3.13 -18.43 -1.39
CA SER A 129 -4.34 -19.22 -1.69
C SER A 129 -4.11 -20.34 -2.70
N SER A 130 -2.91 -20.45 -3.27
CA SER A 130 -2.50 -21.51 -4.20
C SER A 130 -1.61 -22.54 -3.51
N HIS A 131 -1.27 -23.61 -4.23
CA HIS A 131 -0.31 -24.62 -3.77
C HIS A 131 1.13 -24.10 -3.65
N VAL A 132 1.44 -22.92 -4.22
CA VAL A 132 2.80 -22.34 -4.25
C VAL A 132 3.19 -21.77 -2.90
N ASP A 133 2.26 -21.08 -2.22
CA ASP A 133 2.45 -20.35 -0.96
C ASP A 133 3.58 -19.29 -1.01
N CYS A 134 3.71 -18.45 0.01
CA CYS A 134 4.79 -17.46 0.12
C CYS A 134 4.93 -16.90 1.53
N HIS A 135 6.12 -16.36 1.84
CA HIS A 135 6.26 -15.28 2.80
C HIS A 135 5.79 -13.96 2.16
N ALA A 136 5.32 -12.99 2.96
CA ALA A 136 5.01 -11.66 2.45
C ALA A 136 5.32 -10.57 3.47
N PHE A 137 5.91 -9.47 2.99
CA PHE A 137 6.22 -8.26 3.74
C PHE A 137 5.53 -7.09 3.03
N LEU A 138 4.32 -6.77 3.51
CA LEU A 138 3.40 -5.88 2.83
C LEU A 138 3.48 -4.45 3.36
N GLY A 139 3.27 -3.48 2.49
CA GLY A 139 3.20 -2.06 2.83
C GLY A 139 1.85 -1.62 3.44
N GLY A 140 0.90 -2.55 3.59
CA GLY A 140 -0.42 -2.31 4.18
C GLY A 140 -0.99 -3.57 4.82
N ILE A 141 -2.06 -3.42 5.60
CA ILE A 141 -2.77 -4.55 6.21
C ILE A 141 -3.67 -5.20 5.16
N SER A 142 -3.48 -6.48 4.88
CA SER A 142 -4.36 -7.23 4.00
C SER A 142 -5.73 -7.47 4.65
N ASN A 143 -6.81 -7.16 3.94
CA ASN A 143 -8.16 -7.42 4.42
C ASN A 143 -8.50 -8.92 4.46
N ASN A 144 -7.84 -9.75 3.64
CA ASN A 144 -8.00 -11.20 3.67
C ASN A 144 -7.41 -11.84 4.92
N TYR A 145 -6.30 -11.30 5.43
CA TYR A 145 -5.50 -11.93 6.49
C TYR A 145 -5.38 -11.10 7.76
N GLN A 146 -5.87 -9.85 7.77
CA GLN A 146 -5.79 -8.91 8.90
C GLN A 146 -4.36 -8.69 9.41
N THR A 147 -3.38 -8.79 8.52
CA THR A 147 -1.96 -8.62 8.82
C THR A 147 -1.20 -8.06 7.61
N ASN A 148 -0.02 -7.54 7.86
CA ASN A 148 0.95 -7.09 6.84
C ASN A 148 2.13 -8.05 6.67
N CYS A 149 2.09 -9.21 7.35
CA CYS A 149 3.12 -10.23 7.27
C CYS A 149 2.49 -11.61 7.12
N LEU A 150 2.88 -12.34 6.09
CA LEU A 150 2.52 -13.76 5.93
C LEU A 150 3.79 -14.60 6.04
N ILE A 151 3.69 -15.73 6.71
CA ILE A 151 4.81 -16.66 6.91
C ILE A 151 4.41 -18.01 6.33
N SER A 152 5.28 -18.56 5.50
CA SER A 152 5.18 -19.93 4.98
C SER A 152 6.13 -20.86 5.72
N ASP A 153 5.73 -22.11 5.86
CA ASP A 153 6.58 -23.16 6.43
C ASP A 153 7.31 -23.99 5.34
N HIS A 154 6.97 -23.79 4.07
CA HIS A 154 7.45 -24.65 2.98
C HIS A 154 7.81 -23.93 1.68
N SER A 155 7.45 -22.66 1.50
CA SER A 155 7.80 -21.87 0.32
C SER A 155 9.05 -21.04 0.56
N ASP A 156 9.89 -20.92 -0.47
CA ASP A 156 11.05 -20.03 -0.52
C ASP A 156 10.75 -18.70 -1.25
N TYR A 157 9.52 -18.47 -1.68
CA TYR A 157 9.10 -17.18 -2.25
C TYR A 157 8.80 -16.17 -1.17
N ALA A 158 9.30 -14.94 -1.35
CA ALA A 158 9.03 -13.81 -0.46
C ALA A 158 8.52 -12.62 -1.27
N VAL A 159 7.23 -12.27 -1.10
CA VAL A 159 6.64 -11.07 -1.69
C VAL A 159 7.04 -9.85 -0.88
N ILE A 160 7.61 -8.86 -1.56
CA ILE A 160 8.15 -7.65 -0.95
C ILE A 160 7.70 -6.42 -1.71
N GLU A 161 7.14 -5.45 -1.00
CA GLU A 161 6.96 -4.11 -1.54
C GLU A 161 8.32 -3.41 -1.61
N ALA A 162 8.78 -3.15 -2.82
CA ALA A 162 10.08 -2.56 -3.13
C ALA A 162 9.96 -1.03 -3.18
N ASP A 163 10.25 -0.39 -2.05
CA ASP A 163 10.10 1.05 -1.84
C ASP A 163 11.24 1.82 -2.51
N GLU A 164 10.91 2.74 -3.42
CA GLU A 164 11.85 3.62 -4.09
C GLU A 164 12.35 4.77 -3.21
N PHE A 165 11.61 5.12 -2.14
CA PHE A 165 12.02 6.16 -1.22
C PHE A 165 13.42 5.89 -0.65
N ASP A 166 14.28 6.91 -0.62
CA ASP A 166 15.70 6.82 -0.19
C ASP A 166 16.48 5.69 -0.91
N ARG A 167 16.07 5.32 -2.13
CA ARG A 167 16.64 4.21 -2.91
C ARG A 167 16.66 2.87 -2.16
N SER A 168 15.72 2.69 -1.25
CA SER A 168 15.63 1.49 -0.40
C SER A 168 15.59 0.19 -1.21
N PHE A 169 14.92 0.18 -2.37
CA PHE A 169 14.83 -0.99 -3.25
C PHE A 169 16.17 -1.42 -3.88
N HIS A 170 17.21 -0.57 -3.85
CA HIS A 170 18.55 -0.95 -4.32
C HIS A 170 19.26 -1.99 -3.43
N HIS A 171 18.81 -2.18 -2.21
CA HIS A 171 19.35 -3.21 -1.31
C HIS A 171 18.82 -4.61 -1.62
N LEU A 172 17.70 -4.70 -2.39
CA LEU A 172 17.03 -5.96 -2.69
C LEU A 172 17.78 -6.78 -3.75
N SER A 173 17.54 -8.09 -3.75
CA SER A 173 18.02 -9.04 -4.75
C SER A 173 16.81 -9.78 -5.35
N PRO A 174 16.05 -9.15 -6.28
CA PRO A 174 14.83 -9.74 -6.81
C PRO A 174 15.10 -11.03 -7.61
N TYR A 175 14.32 -12.08 -7.35
CA TYR A 175 14.18 -13.20 -8.28
C TYR A 175 13.23 -12.79 -9.41
N ILE A 176 12.05 -12.28 -9.07
CA ILE A 176 11.17 -11.61 -10.04
C ILE A 176 10.93 -10.17 -9.54
N ALA A 177 11.08 -9.21 -10.44
CA ALA A 177 10.71 -7.83 -10.17
C ALA A 177 9.47 -7.44 -10.97
N VAL A 178 8.62 -6.60 -10.38
CA VAL A 178 7.52 -5.90 -11.07
C VAL A 178 7.82 -4.42 -11.06
N ILE A 179 7.60 -3.72 -12.18
CA ILE A 179 7.55 -2.26 -12.22
C ILE A 179 6.16 -1.83 -12.70
N THR A 180 5.40 -1.19 -11.78
CA THR A 180 4.01 -0.78 -12.04
C THR A 180 3.93 0.61 -12.68
N SER A 181 4.84 1.51 -12.32
CA SER A 181 4.92 2.88 -12.83
C SER A 181 6.30 3.47 -12.51
N ALA A 182 6.65 4.59 -13.14
CA ALA A 182 7.88 5.33 -12.86
C ALA A 182 7.66 6.84 -13.06
N ASP A 183 6.48 7.32 -12.63
CA ASP A 183 6.15 8.74 -12.62
C ASP A 183 7.02 9.44 -11.57
N PRO A 184 7.66 10.57 -11.90
CA PRO A 184 8.58 11.23 -10.98
C PRO A 184 7.92 11.61 -9.66
N ASP A 185 8.49 11.13 -8.55
CA ASP A 185 8.11 11.44 -7.18
C ASP A 185 9.38 11.62 -6.33
N HIS A 186 9.25 12.07 -5.09
CA HIS A 186 10.35 12.22 -4.15
C HIS A 186 11.53 13.05 -4.71
N LEU A 187 11.21 14.16 -5.43
CA LEU A 187 12.22 15.01 -6.07
C LEU A 187 13.12 15.73 -5.07
N ASP A 188 12.73 15.81 -3.80
CA ASP A 188 13.59 16.23 -2.68
C ASP A 188 14.81 15.29 -2.48
N ILE A 189 14.66 14.00 -2.83
CA ILE A 189 15.71 12.96 -2.74
C ILE A 189 16.40 12.75 -4.09
N TYR A 190 15.62 12.70 -5.17
CA TYR A 190 16.13 12.37 -6.51
C TYR A 190 16.61 13.58 -7.30
N HIS A 191 16.17 14.78 -6.96
CA HIS A 191 16.48 16.08 -7.54
C HIS A 191 15.97 16.26 -8.98
N THR A 192 16.00 15.23 -9.83
CA THR A 192 15.52 15.30 -11.22
C THR A 192 14.70 14.08 -11.62
N PRO A 193 13.75 14.21 -12.56
CA PRO A 193 13.02 13.08 -13.13
C PRO A 193 13.94 12.02 -13.78
N GLU A 194 15.06 12.45 -14.34
CA GLU A 194 16.06 11.57 -14.94
C GLU A 194 16.72 10.68 -13.89
N ALA A 195 17.18 11.26 -12.77
CA ALA A 195 17.78 10.50 -11.65
C ALA A 195 16.77 9.52 -11.02
N TYR A 196 15.48 9.89 -10.98
CA TYR A 196 14.41 8.99 -10.55
C TYR A 196 14.31 7.77 -11.48
N ARG A 197 14.23 7.98 -12.80
CA ARG A 197 14.20 6.90 -13.80
C ARG A 197 15.44 6.02 -13.77
N GLU A 198 16.64 6.62 -13.71
CA GLU A 198 17.89 5.88 -13.58
C GLU A 198 17.93 4.97 -12.36
N SER A 199 17.26 5.35 -11.27
CA SER A 199 17.14 4.53 -10.07
C SER A 199 16.32 3.25 -10.34
N PHE A 200 15.24 3.34 -11.13
CA PHE A 200 14.48 2.16 -11.58
C PHE A 200 15.29 1.31 -12.56
N GLU A 201 16.02 1.93 -13.50
CA GLU A 201 16.91 1.19 -14.41
C GLU A 201 17.99 0.42 -13.64
N HIS A 202 18.57 1.04 -12.58
CA HIS A 202 19.48 0.33 -11.70
C HIS A 202 18.80 -0.82 -10.97
N PHE A 203 17.59 -0.63 -10.45
CA PHE A 203 16.83 -1.71 -9.81
C PHE A 203 16.61 -2.90 -10.75
N THR A 204 16.34 -2.68 -12.05
CA THR A 204 16.21 -3.78 -13.01
C THR A 204 17.48 -4.61 -13.15
N SER A 205 18.67 -4.00 -12.95
CA SER A 205 19.96 -4.71 -13.02
C SER A 205 20.21 -5.65 -11.84
N LEU A 206 19.44 -5.50 -10.76
CA LEU A 206 19.54 -6.35 -9.57
C LEU A 206 18.81 -7.68 -9.75
N VAL A 207 17.88 -7.77 -10.71
CA VAL A 207 17.10 -8.98 -10.97
C VAL A 207 18.02 -10.17 -11.27
N SER A 208 17.67 -11.34 -10.72
CA SER A 208 18.42 -12.59 -10.94
C SER A 208 18.47 -12.98 -12.42
N ALA A 209 19.59 -13.51 -12.88
CA ALA A 209 19.73 -14.08 -14.23
C ALA A 209 18.77 -15.24 -14.50
N GLU A 210 18.37 -15.98 -13.47
CA GLU A 210 17.41 -17.10 -13.56
C GLU A 210 15.96 -16.63 -13.40
N GLY A 211 15.74 -15.36 -13.15
CA GLY A 211 14.44 -14.77 -12.84
C GLY A 211 13.77 -14.06 -14.00
N ALA A 212 12.94 -13.08 -13.67
CA ALA A 212 12.22 -12.28 -14.64
C ALA A 212 11.97 -10.85 -14.17
N LEU A 213 11.85 -9.92 -15.14
CA LEU A 213 11.25 -8.61 -14.97
C LEU A 213 9.87 -8.62 -15.63
N VAL A 214 8.84 -8.24 -14.89
CA VAL A 214 7.47 -8.00 -15.36
C VAL A 214 7.25 -6.49 -15.34
N MET A 215 7.19 -5.84 -16.48
CA MET A 215 7.19 -4.38 -16.58
C MET A 215 5.96 -3.86 -17.31
N LYS A 216 5.29 -2.85 -16.74
CA LYS A 216 4.18 -2.19 -17.42
C LYS A 216 4.63 -1.62 -18.76
N LYS A 217 3.81 -1.83 -19.79
CA LYS A 217 4.05 -1.31 -21.14
C LYS A 217 4.02 0.21 -21.16
N GLY A 218 4.97 0.82 -21.86
CA GLY A 218 5.01 2.26 -22.10
C GLY A 218 5.61 3.13 -21.00
N ILE A 219 6.05 2.57 -19.85
CA ILE A 219 6.75 3.37 -18.85
C ILE A 219 8.15 3.77 -19.34
N PRO A 220 8.66 4.97 -18.99
CA PRO A 220 9.91 5.51 -19.50
C PRO A 220 11.14 4.96 -18.73
N VAL A 221 11.24 3.64 -18.61
CA VAL A 221 12.36 2.93 -17.97
C VAL A 221 12.99 2.00 -19.00
N THR A 222 14.30 2.13 -19.20
CA THR A 222 15.07 1.21 -20.06
C THR A 222 15.70 0.13 -19.18
N PRO A 223 15.21 -1.13 -19.21
CA PRO A 223 15.71 -2.15 -18.30
C PRO A 223 17.16 -2.54 -18.60
N ARG A 224 17.97 -2.70 -17.55
CA ARG A 224 19.39 -3.13 -17.60
C ARG A 224 19.51 -4.55 -17.07
N LEU A 225 19.03 -5.54 -17.83
CA LEU A 225 18.95 -6.92 -17.38
C LEU A 225 20.29 -7.66 -17.50
N LYS A 226 20.50 -8.62 -16.60
CA LYS A 226 21.58 -9.60 -16.71
C LYS A 226 21.28 -10.59 -17.86
N GLU A 227 22.32 -11.17 -18.44
CA GLU A 227 22.14 -12.26 -19.40
C GLU A 227 21.39 -13.42 -18.74
N GLY A 228 20.34 -13.92 -19.40
CA GLY A 228 19.46 -14.97 -18.88
C GLY A 228 18.18 -14.47 -18.22
N THR A 229 18.15 -13.22 -17.72
CA THR A 229 16.92 -12.65 -17.15
C THR A 229 15.84 -12.49 -18.20
N ARG A 230 14.64 -13.04 -17.95
CA ARG A 230 13.49 -12.90 -18.86
C ARG A 230 12.83 -11.54 -18.69
N LEU A 231 12.41 -10.92 -19.79
CA LEU A 231 11.59 -9.71 -19.77
C LEU A 231 10.17 -10.04 -20.24
N PHE A 232 9.18 -9.65 -19.45
CA PHE A 232 7.77 -9.68 -19.82
C PHE A 232 7.17 -8.29 -19.67
N THR A 233 6.30 -7.94 -20.60
CA THR A 233 5.51 -6.71 -20.54
C THR A 233 4.07 -7.03 -20.12
N TYR A 234 3.42 -6.05 -19.46
CA TYR A 234 1.99 -6.18 -19.15
C TYR A 234 1.22 -4.88 -19.38
N THR A 235 -0.09 -4.99 -19.59
CA THR A 235 -1.00 -3.84 -19.75
C THR A 235 -2.46 -4.24 -19.42
N ALA A 236 -3.26 -3.25 -19.00
CA ALA A 236 -4.72 -3.35 -18.97
C ALA A 236 -5.30 -2.39 -20.01
N GLY A 237 -5.13 -2.70 -21.28
CA GLY A 237 -5.55 -1.83 -22.38
C GLY A 237 -5.35 -2.46 -23.74
N ALA A 238 -5.53 -1.64 -24.78
CA ALA A 238 -5.47 -2.08 -26.18
C ALA A 238 -4.06 -2.37 -26.71
N ASP A 239 -3.02 -2.07 -25.95
CA ASP A 239 -1.63 -2.27 -26.36
C ASP A 239 -1.25 -3.75 -26.36
N GLU A 240 -0.41 -4.15 -27.30
CA GLU A 240 0.19 -5.48 -27.34
C GLU A 240 1.21 -5.65 -26.21
N ALA A 241 1.03 -6.68 -25.37
CA ALA A 241 1.92 -7.05 -24.28
C ALA A 241 1.88 -8.56 -24.05
N ASP A 242 2.89 -9.11 -23.35
CA ASP A 242 2.95 -10.54 -23.04
C ASP A 242 1.79 -10.98 -22.15
N PHE A 243 1.48 -10.18 -21.12
CA PHE A 243 0.29 -10.34 -20.31
C PHE A 243 -0.61 -9.11 -20.47
N ARG A 244 -1.87 -9.32 -20.76
CA ARG A 244 -2.79 -8.20 -20.96
C ARG A 244 -4.21 -8.52 -20.50
N ALA A 245 -4.97 -7.48 -20.19
CA ALA A 245 -6.40 -7.56 -19.95
C ALA A 245 -7.16 -6.80 -21.03
N ASP A 246 -8.27 -7.38 -21.51
CA ASP A 246 -9.29 -6.70 -22.29
C ASP A 246 -10.68 -7.19 -21.87
N GLY A 247 -11.73 -6.85 -22.64
CA GLY A 247 -13.09 -7.28 -22.33
C GLY A 247 -13.59 -6.84 -20.94
N ILE A 248 -13.10 -5.69 -20.42
CA ILE A 248 -13.45 -5.20 -19.10
C ILE A 248 -14.95 -4.85 -19.08
N GLU A 249 -15.68 -5.50 -18.17
CA GLU A 249 -17.12 -5.32 -18.00
C GLU A 249 -17.49 -5.13 -16.53
N ILE A 250 -18.35 -4.15 -16.26
CA ILE A 250 -18.92 -3.93 -14.92
C ILE A 250 -20.40 -4.34 -14.99
N ARG A 251 -20.79 -5.31 -14.15
CA ARG A 251 -22.16 -5.78 -14.00
C ARG A 251 -22.54 -5.88 -12.53
N ASP A 252 -23.61 -5.23 -12.14
CA ASP A 252 -24.18 -5.32 -10.77
C ASP A 252 -23.13 -5.04 -9.65
N GLY A 253 -22.22 -4.09 -9.89
CA GLY A 253 -21.13 -3.75 -8.95
C GLY A 253 -19.95 -4.73 -8.94
N HIS A 254 -19.94 -5.72 -9.84
CA HIS A 254 -18.85 -6.65 -10.07
C HIS A 254 -18.08 -6.29 -11.33
N LEU A 255 -16.77 -6.46 -11.33
CA LEU A 255 -15.90 -6.18 -12.47
C LEU A 255 -15.30 -7.48 -12.98
N PHE A 256 -15.45 -7.72 -14.29
CA PHE A 256 -14.90 -8.86 -15.01
C PHE A 256 -13.93 -8.39 -16.07
N PHE A 257 -12.95 -9.25 -16.41
CA PHE A 257 -12.04 -9.01 -17.55
C PHE A 257 -11.50 -10.33 -18.10
N ASP A 258 -11.00 -10.28 -19.33
CA ASP A 258 -10.32 -11.39 -19.98
C ASP A 258 -8.80 -11.18 -19.84
N TRP A 259 -8.13 -12.08 -19.10
CA TRP A 259 -6.69 -12.07 -18.93
C TRP A 259 -6.01 -12.97 -19.96
N HIS A 260 -5.15 -12.39 -20.81
CA HIS A 260 -4.36 -13.10 -21.79
C HIS A 260 -2.96 -13.36 -21.27
N TYR A 261 -2.46 -14.56 -21.49
CA TYR A 261 -1.15 -14.99 -21.01
C TYR A 261 -0.38 -15.75 -22.12
N PRO A 262 0.96 -15.61 -22.20
CA PRO A 262 1.79 -16.27 -23.18
C PRO A 262 2.02 -17.75 -22.85
N ALA A 263 2.53 -18.50 -23.83
CA ALA A 263 3.02 -19.85 -23.58
C ALA A 263 4.31 -19.80 -22.78
N ILE A 264 4.37 -20.55 -21.66
CA ILE A 264 5.53 -20.58 -20.76
C ILE A 264 5.77 -22.01 -20.25
N GLU A 265 7.00 -22.51 -20.43
CA GLU A 265 7.49 -23.77 -19.83
C GLU A 265 6.55 -24.97 -20.07
N GLY A 266 6.09 -25.13 -21.32
CA GLY A 266 5.19 -26.21 -21.69
C GLY A 266 3.70 -25.97 -21.40
N ARG A 267 3.34 -24.87 -20.77
CA ARG A 267 1.95 -24.40 -20.65
C ARG A 267 1.58 -23.57 -21.89
N PRO A 268 0.46 -23.86 -22.59
CA PRO A 268 0.07 -23.12 -23.79
C PRO A 268 -0.38 -21.69 -23.46
N ALA A 269 -0.28 -20.79 -24.42
CA ALA A 269 -0.90 -19.47 -24.34
C ALA A 269 -2.44 -19.60 -24.32
N GLY A 270 -3.11 -18.64 -23.71
CA GLY A 270 -4.56 -18.65 -23.65
C GLY A 270 -5.18 -17.40 -23.06
N THR A 271 -6.46 -17.51 -22.77
CA THR A 271 -7.26 -16.45 -22.12
C THR A 271 -8.02 -17.05 -20.93
N LEU A 272 -8.04 -16.33 -19.84
CA LEU A 272 -8.78 -16.68 -18.62
C LEU A 272 -9.77 -15.55 -18.32
N HIS A 273 -11.06 -15.88 -18.22
CA HIS A 273 -12.08 -14.93 -17.75
C HIS A 273 -12.02 -14.84 -16.23
N VAL A 274 -11.96 -13.62 -15.68
CA VAL A 274 -11.69 -13.37 -14.26
C VAL A 274 -12.68 -12.36 -13.70
N GLU A 275 -13.18 -12.64 -12.50
CA GLU A 275 -13.88 -11.67 -11.66
C GLU A 275 -12.87 -11.00 -10.71
N LEU A 276 -12.91 -9.68 -10.60
CA LEU A 276 -12.03 -8.92 -9.71
C LEU A 276 -12.70 -8.64 -8.37
N GLY A 277 -12.16 -9.20 -7.29
CA GLY A 277 -12.75 -9.08 -5.94
C GLY A 277 -12.82 -7.66 -5.39
N VAL A 278 -11.89 -6.76 -5.82
CA VAL A 278 -11.96 -5.31 -5.54
C VAL A 278 -12.17 -4.58 -6.88
N PRO A 279 -13.43 -4.26 -7.25
CA PRO A 279 -13.85 -3.88 -8.59
C PRO A 279 -13.47 -2.43 -8.96
N LEU A 280 -12.19 -2.12 -9.04
CA LEU A 280 -11.64 -0.86 -9.52
C LEU A 280 -10.93 -1.05 -10.85
N LEU A 281 -11.14 -0.15 -11.80
CA LEU A 281 -10.46 -0.21 -13.10
C LEU A 281 -8.93 -0.22 -12.97
N ILE A 282 -8.38 0.61 -12.08
CA ILE A 282 -6.94 0.61 -11.80
C ILE A 282 -6.44 -0.74 -11.24
N ASN A 283 -7.30 -1.48 -10.54
CA ASN A 283 -6.95 -2.79 -10.01
C ASN A 283 -6.91 -3.89 -11.08
N VAL A 284 -7.51 -3.70 -12.24
CA VAL A 284 -7.32 -4.62 -13.39
C VAL A 284 -5.84 -4.69 -13.74
N GLU A 285 -5.18 -3.55 -13.86
CA GLU A 285 -3.76 -3.47 -14.19
C GLU A 285 -2.88 -4.08 -13.08
N ASN A 286 -3.20 -3.79 -11.81
CA ASN A 286 -2.54 -4.41 -10.66
C ASN A 286 -2.74 -5.94 -10.66
N ALA A 287 -3.93 -6.40 -11.04
CA ALA A 287 -4.25 -7.84 -11.14
C ALA A 287 -3.47 -8.51 -12.28
N VAL A 288 -3.37 -7.89 -13.45
CA VAL A 288 -2.57 -8.43 -14.57
C VAL A 288 -1.12 -8.65 -14.13
N ALA A 289 -0.52 -7.67 -13.44
CA ALA A 289 0.84 -7.79 -12.94
C ALA A 289 1.00 -8.90 -11.90
N ALA A 290 0.10 -8.95 -10.90
CA ALA A 290 0.14 -9.95 -9.83
C ALA A 290 -0.10 -11.37 -10.36
N MET A 291 -1.08 -11.55 -11.26
CA MET A 291 -1.36 -12.83 -11.93
C MET A 291 -0.18 -13.28 -12.79
N ALA A 292 0.48 -12.37 -13.50
CA ALA A 292 1.66 -12.69 -14.31
C ALA A 292 2.77 -13.29 -13.43
N VAL A 293 3.08 -12.67 -12.30
CA VAL A 293 4.11 -13.19 -11.38
C VAL A 293 3.69 -14.51 -10.76
N ALA A 294 2.45 -14.62 -10.27
CA ALA A 294 1.96 -15.87 -9.67
C ALA A 294 1.95 -17.03 -10.68
N TYR A 295 1.60 -16.75 -11.96
CA TYR A 295 1.69 -17.71 -13.06
C TYR A 295 3.14 -18.13 -13.35
N LEU A 296 4.10 -17.20 -13.33
CA LEU A 296 5.52 -17.50 -13.48
C LEU A 296 6.06 -18.34 -12.30
N CYS A 297 5.50 -18.18 -11.10
CA CYS A 297 5.82 -18.99 -9.93
C CYS A 297 5.14 -20.37 -9.93
N GLY A 298 4.26 -20.67 -10.89
CA GLY A 298 3.66 -21.99 -11.07
C GLY A 298 2.20 -22.12 -10.65
N ALA A 299 1.54 -21.07 -10.18
CA ALA A 299 0.10 -21.11 -9.85
C ALA A 299 -0.72 -21.56 -11.07
N THR A 300 -1.76 -22.38 -10.82
CA THR A 300 -2.67 -22.84 -11.87
C THR A 300 -3.69 -21.76 -12.26
N LEU A 301 -4.32 -21.91 -13.42
CA LEU A 301 -5.33 -20.96 -13.87
C LEU A 301 -6.56 -20.92 -12.95
N GLU A 302 -6.95 -22.06 -12.43
CA GLU A 302 -8.05 -22.19 -11.47
C GLU A 302 -7.74 -21.49 -10.15
N GLU A 303 -6.51 -21.65 -9.65
CA GLU A 303 -6.04 -20.95 -8.44
C GLU A 303 -5.99 -19.45 -8.65
N LEU A 304 -5.51 -18.99 -9.82
CA LEU A 304 -5.48 -17.57 -10.16
C LEU A 304 -6.89 -16.97 -10.23
N ALA A 305 -7.83 -17.61 -10.92
CA ALA A 305 -9.21 -17.14 -11.00
C ALA A 305 -9.87 -17.04 -9.61
N ALA A 306 -9.76 -18.12 -8.80
CA ALA A 306 -10.31 -18.14 -7.44
C ALA A 306 -9.64 -17.10 -6.52
N GLY A 307 -8.32 -16.94 -6.62
CA GLY A 307 -7.57 -15.99 -5.82
C GLY A 307 -7.93 -14.54 -6.15
N VAL A 308 -8.03 -14.16 -7.43
CA VAL A 308 -8.43 -12.80 -7.82
C VAL A 308 -9.86 -12.49 -7.35
N ALA A 309 -10.80 -13.43 -7.52
CA ALA A 309 -12.19 -13.25 -7.11
C ALA A 309 -12.35 -13.13 -5.57
N SER A 310 -11.51 -13.84 -4.80
CA SER A 310 -11.55 -13.82 -3.33
C SER A 310 -10.73 -12.70 -2.69
N PHE A 311 -10.01 -11.90 -3.46
CA PHE A 311 -9.23 -10.77 -2.95
C PHE A 311 -10.12 -9.68 -2.37
N ARG A 312 -9.84 -9.26 -1.14
CA ARG A 312 -10.63 -8.25 -0.41
C ARG A 312 -9.91 -6.92 -0.26
N GLY A 313 -8.77 -6.75 -0.95
CA GLY A 313 -8.02 -5.49 -0.93
C GLY A 313 -7.12 -5.30 0.28
N VAL A 314 -6.75 -4.05 0.46
CA VAL A 314 -5.86 -3.57 1.52
C VAL A 314 -6.66 -2.59 2.38
N TYR A 315 -6.50 -2.66 3.69
CA TYR A 315 -7.11 -1.73 4.64
C TYR A 315 -6.84 -0.29 4.21
N ARG A 316 -7.92 0.50 4.13
CA ARG A 316 -7.90 1.89 3.67
C ARG A 316 -7.40 2.10 2.22
N ARG A 317 -7.48 1.13 1.34
CA ARG A 317 -7.21 1.29 -0.11
C ARG A 317 -8.46 0.89 -0.87
N PHE A 318 -9.37 1.86 -1.07
CA PHE A 318 -10.70 1.62 -1.60
C PHE A 318 -11.40 0.46 -0.86
N ASP A 319 -11.38 0.53 0.45
CA ASP A 319 -11.86 -0.52 1.35
C ASP A 319 -13.37 -0.43 1.47
N ARG A 320 -14.08 -1.38 0.89
CA ARG A 320 -15.54 -1.44 0.90
C ARG A 320 -16.04 -2.09 2.19
N LEU A 321 -16.31 -1.28 3.20
CA LEU A 321 -16.66 -1.71 4.56
C LEU A 321 -18.13 -2.12 4.71
N ILE A 322 -19.01 -1.52 3.89
CA ILE A 322 -20.44 -1.84 3.80
C ILE A 322 -20.78 -1.90 2.31
N ASP A 323 -21.47 -2.97 1.94
CA ASP A 323 -21.96 -3.21 0.59
C ASP A 323 -23.42 -3.68 0.69
N ASP A 324 -24.33 -2.71 0.85
CA ASP A 324 -25.76 -2.94 0.96
C ASP A 324 -26.48 -2.17 -0.16
N PRO A 325 -27.56 -2.69 -0.73
CA PRO A 325 -28.33 -1.99 -1.77
C PRO A 325 -28.79 -0.58 -1.38
N ARG A 326 -28.96 -0.31 -0.08
CA ARG A 326 -29.42 1.01 0.44
C ARG A 326 -28.25 1.96 0.71
N CYS A 327 -27.07 1.43 1.10
CA CYS A 327 -25.92 2.27 1.41
C CYS A 327 -24.61 1.51 1.23
N VAL A 328 -23.65 2.10 0.52
CA VAL A 328 -22.27 1.59 0.39
C VAL A 328 -21.35 2.52 1.16
N LEU A 329 -20.43 1.96 1.96
CA LEU A 329 -19.38 2.74 2.63
C LEU A 329 -18.01 2.29 2.13
N ILE A 330 -17.25 3.24 1.62
CA ILE A 330 -15.88 3.04 1.11
C ILE A 330 -14.93 3.95 1.90
N ASP A 331 -13.81 3.39 2.37
CA ASP A 331 -12.68 4.13 2.98
C ASP A 331 -11.47 4.07 2.06
N ASP A 332 -10.87 5.23 1.75
CA ASP A 332 -9.69 5.32 0.91
C ASP A 332 -8.63 6.24 1.52
N TYR A 333 -7.40 5.82 1.43
CA TYR A 333 -6.23 6.56 1.92
C TYR A 333 -5.81 7.73 1.01
N ALA A 334 -6.46 7.91 -0.13
CA ALA A 334 -6.14 8.96 -1.10
C ALA A 334 -6.07 10.34 -0.43
N HIS A 335 -4.96 11.05 -0.63
CA HIS A 335 -4.67 12.31 0.05
C HIS A 335 -3.90 13.30 -0.83
N HIS A 336 -3.67 12.96 -2.09
CA HIS A 336 -3.13 13.81 -3.14
C HIS A 336 -4.15 13.90 -4.29
N PRO A 337 -4.22 15.00 -5.07
CA PRO A 337 -5.17 15.09 -6.18
C PRO A 337 -5.08 13.94 -7.18
N ASN A 338 -3.85 13.48 -7.48
CA ASN A 338 -3.61 12.35 -8.39
C ASN A 338 -4.12 11.01 -7.87
N GLU A 339 -4.44 10.90 -6.59
CA GLU A 339 -5.05 9.73 -5.96
C GLU A 339 -6.58 9.94 -5.79
N LEU A 340 -6.97 11.14 -5.37
CA LEU A 340 -8.36 11.48 -5.08
C LEU A 340 -9.24 11.45 -6.34
N ASP A 341 -8.77 12.01 -7.46
CA ASP A 341 -9.51 12.03 -8.71
C ASP A 341 -9.79 10.62 -9.25
N PRO A 342 -8.81 9.70 -9.36
CA PRO A 342 -9.07 8.33 -9.75
C PRO A 342 -10.00 7.58 -8.77
N SER A 343 -9.87 7.81 -7.47
CA SER A 343 -10.74 7.20 -6.45
C SER A 343 -12.19 7.62 -6.66
N ILE A 344 -12.46 8.92 -6.80
CA ILE A 344 -13.80 9.46 -7.05
C ILE A 344 -14.39 8.94 -8.36
N ARG A 345 -13.61 8.95 -9.45
CA ARG A 345 -14.05 8.41 -10.74
C ARG A 345 -14.45 6.94 -10.64
N SER A 346 -13.65 6.14 -9.95
CA SER A 346 -13.94 4.72 -9.76
C SER A 346 -15.26 4.50 -9.01
N VAL A 347 -15.53 5.29 -7.96
CA VAL A 347 -16.83 5.21 -7.26
C VAL A 347 -17.96 5.61 -8.20
N ARG A 348 -17.78 6.67 -9.01
CA ARG A 348 -18.79 7.15 -9.96
C ARG A 348 -19.07 6.10 -11.07
N GLU A 349 -18.05 5.40 -11.55
CA GLU A 349 -18.20 4.33 -12.55
C GLU A 349 -18.89 3.08 -11.99
N LEU A 350 -18.61 2.73 -10.73
CA LEU A 350 -19.28 1.61 -10.05
C LEU A 350 -20.73 1.89 -9.70
N TYR A 351 -21.06 3.16 -9.41
CA TYR A 351 -22.37 3.57 -8.93
C TYR A 351 -22.89 4.79 -9.72
N PRO A 352 -23.08 4.68 -11.06
CA PRO A 352 -23.38 5.83 -11.93
C PRO A 352 -24.69 6.55 -11.60
N ASP A 353 -25.69 5.80 -11.11
CA ASP A 353 -27.03 6.29 -10.83
C ASP A 353 -27.27 6.62 -9.35
N ARG A 354 -26.27 6.41 -8.47
CA ARG A 354 -26.38 6.66 -7.03
C ARG A 354 -25.78 8.02 -6.63
N LYS A 355 -26.38 8.64 -5.63
CA LYS A 355 -25.83 9.83 -5.00
C LYS A 355 -24.64 9.49 -4.11
N ILE A 356 -23.53 10.20 -4.32
CA ILE A 356 -22.28 9.99 -3.61
C ILE A 356 -22.00 11.17 -2.69
N LEU A 357 -21.92 10.90 -1.38
CA LEU A 357 -21.39 11.80 -0.37
C LEU A 357 -19.90 11.54 -0.21
N GLY A 358 -19.06 12.53 -0.53
CA GLY A 358 -17.64 12.50 -0.18
C GLY A 358 -17.37 13.14 1.17
N ILE A 359 -16.61 12.47 2.02
CA ILE A 359 -16.12 13.00 3.29
C ILE A 359 -14.60 13.05 3.20
N PHE A 360 -14.03 14.23 3.02
CA PHE A 360 -12.60 14.41 2.79
C PHE A 360 -11.92 15.13 3.94
N GLN A 361 -10.82 14.52 4.46
CA GLN A 361 -9.90 15.17 5.38
C GLN A 361 -8.61 15.53 4.66
N PRO A 362 -8.35 16.83 4.40
CA PRO A 362 -7.07 17.23 3.83
C PRO A 362 -5.91 16.88 4.77
N HIS A 363 -4.78 16.49 4.20
CA HIS A 363 -3.57 16.10 4.93
C HIS A 363 -2.45 17.08 4.62
N LEU A 364 -1.86 17.69 5.66
CA LEU A 364 -0.84 18.75 5.64
C LEU A 364 -1.36 20.12 5.19
N TYR A 365 -0.91 21.16 5.88
CA TYR A 365 -1.22 22.54 5.52
C TYR A 365 -0.53 22.94 4.22
N SER A 366 0.75 22.58 4.04
CA SER A 366 1.50 22.86 2.82
C SER A 366 0.83 22.26 1.59
N ARG A 367 0.46 20.98 1.64
CA ARG A 367 -0.23 20.32 0.52
C ARG A 367 -1.58 20.93 0.23
N THR A 368 -2.35 21.28 1.26
CA THR A 368 -3.64 21.96 1.08
C THR A 368 -3.44 23.32 0.41
N GLN A 369 -2.44 24.09 0.80
CA GLN A 369 -2.11 25.38 0.19
C GLN A 369 -1.72 25.25 -1.29
N ASP A 370 -0.94 24.23 -1.61
CA ASP A 370 -0.42 24.03 -2.97
C ASP A 370 -1.48 23.49 -3.93
N PHE A 371 -2.41 22.62 -3.46
CA PHE A 371 -3.31 21.84 -4.30
C PHE A 371 -4.81 22.07 -4.03
N TYR A 372 -5.22 23.10 -3.31
CA TYR A 372 -6.64 23.32 -2.96
C TYR A 372 -7.57 23.39 -4.17
N ARG A 373 -7.09 23.89 -5.32
CA ARG A 373 -7.89 23.98 -6.56
C ARG A 373 -8.07 22.63 -7.24
N GLU A 374 -7.03 21.81 -7.23
CA GLU A 374 -7.05 20.46 -7.77
C GLU A 374 -7.92 19.56 -6.89
N PHE A 375 -7.85 19.71 -5.56
CA PHE A 375 -8.79 19.05 -4.65
C PHE A 375 -10.23 19.44 -4.93
N ALA A 376 -10.51 20.72 -5.07
CA ALA A 376 -11.84 21.21 -5.40
C ALA A 376 -12.34 20.63 -6.73
N ALA A 377 -11.50 20.61 -7.77
CA ALA A 377 -11.87 20.06 -9.07
C ALA A 377 -12.19 18.56 -9.01
N SER A 378 -11.47 17.79 -8.21
CA SER A 378 -11.76 16.37 -7.99
C SER A 378 -13.08 16.18 -7.24
N LEU A 379 -13.29 16.94 -6.15
CA LEU A 379 -14.48 16.86 -5.30
C LEU A 379 -15.74 17.37 -5.99
N ASP A 380 -15.64 18.28 -6.97
CA ASP A 380 -16.76 18.76 -7.78
C ASP A 380 -17.47 17.66 -8.61
N GLN A 381 -16.88 16.45 -8.69
CA GLN A 381 -17.47 15.27 -9.32
C GLN A 381 -18.46 14.51 -8.42
N LEU A 382 -18.54 14.87 -7.14
CA LEU A 382 -19.42 14.25 -6.15
C LEU A 382 -20.76 15.00 -6.07
N ASP A 383 -21.79 14.38 -5.49
CA ASP A 383 -23.11 15.01 -5.33
C ASP A 383 -23.19 15.87 -4.07
N GLU A 384 -22.50 15.45 -3.01
CA GLU A 384 -22.40 16.17 -1.74
C GLU A 384 -20.97 16.03 -1.19
N VAL A 385 -20.48 17.05 -0.50
CA VAL A 385 -19.13 17.04 0.08
C VAL A 385 -19.14 17.54 1.52
N ILE A 386 -18.50 16.78 2.41
CA ILE A 386 -18.13 17.23 3.76
C ILE A 386 -16.62 17.35 3.81
N LEU A 387 -16.10 18.54 4.08
CA LEU A 387 -14.69 18.80 4.32
C LEU A 387 -14.45 18.85 5.82
N LEU A 388 -13.52 18.03 6.31
CA LEU A 388 -13.07 18.04 7.70
C LEU A 388 -11.88 18.98 7.88
N ASP A 389 -11.55 19.30 9.13
CA ASP A 389 -10.33 20.05 9.46
C ASP A 389 -9.09 19.36 8.91
N ILE A 390 -8.09 20.16 8.49
CA ILE A 390 -6.82 19.67 7.98
C ILE A 390 -6.11 18.85 9.08
N TYR A 391 -5.68 17.64 8.74
CA TYR A 391 -4.80 16.86 9.60
C TYR A 391 -3.36 17.36 9.46
N PRO A 392 -2.74 17.90 10.53
CA PRO A 392 -1.47 18.60 10.43
C PRO A 392 -0.26 17.66 10.32
N ALA A 393 -0.39 16.40 10.74
CA ALA A 393 0.72 15.47 10.93
C ALA A 393 1.86 16.10 11.76
N ARG A 394 2.94 16.55 11.10
CA ARG A 394 4.11 17.19 11.74
C ARG A 394 4.19 18.69 11.49
N GLU A 395 3.28 19.25 10.71
CA GLU A 395 3.32 20.66 10.35
C GLU A 395 2.66 21.55 11.40
N LEU A 396 3.16 22.76 11.52
CA LEU A 396 2.48 23.82 12.25
C LEU A 396 1.42 24.46 11.34
N PRO A 397 0.31 24.98 11.89
CA PRO A 397 -0.70 25.68 11.13
C PRO A 397 -0.11 26.85 10.32
N ILE A 398 -0.45 26.90 9.04
CA ILE A 398 -0.09 28.03 8.16
C ILE A 398 -1.23 29.04 8.21
N PRO A 399 -0.97 30.33 8.54
CA PRO A 399 -2.02 31.35 8.62
C PRO A 399 -2.85 31.45 7.34
N GLY A 400 -4.17 31.36 7.46
CA GLY A 400 -5.12 31.44 6.34
C GLY A 400 -5.33 30.14 5.57
N VAL A 401 -4.60 29.06 5.89
CA VAL A 401 -4.77 27.75 5.26
C VAL A 401 -5.75 26.90 6.06
N THR A 402 -6.90 26.64 5.51
CA THR A 402 -7.98 25.84 6.12
C THR A 402 -8.73 25.06 5.04
N SER A 403 -9.53 24.07 5.43
CA SER A 403 -10.39 23.33 4.49
C SER A 403 -11.41 24.24 3.78
N GLN A 404 -11.74 25.41 4.37
CA GLN A 404 -12.60 26.41 3.74
C GLN A 404 -12.04 26.91 2.41
N MET A 405 -10.70 26.97 2.24
CA MET A 405 -10.08 27.37 0.96
C MET A 405 -10.49 26.46 -0.21
N ILE A 406 -10.68 25.17 0.07
CA ILE A 406 -11.15 24.20 -0.93
C ILE A 406 -12.61 24.50 -1.27
N ALA A 407 -13.46 24.64 -0.24
CA ALA A 407 -14.88 24.94 -0.40
C ALA A 407 -15.12 26.24 -1.19
N ASP A 408 -14.35 27.29 -0.93
CA ASP A 408 -14.50 28.61 -1.54
C ASP A 408 -14.27 28.61 -3.07
N VAL A 409 -13.51 27.63 -3.59
CA VAL A 409 -13.23 27.53 -5.04
C VAL A 409 -13.99 26.39 -5.72
N MET A 410 -14.74 25.57 -4.98
CA MET A 410 -15.62 24.55 -5.53
C MET A 410 -16.78 25.19 -6.31
N LYS A 411 -17.17 24.55 -7.39
CA LYS A 411 -18.36 24.92 -8.19
C LYS A 411 -19.64 24.37 -7.58
N HIS A 412 -19.51 23.28 -6.85
CA HIS A 412 -20.61 22.60 -6.17
C HIS A 412 -21.10 23.42 -4.98
N LYS A 413 -22.43 23.41 -4.73
CA LYS A 413 -23.03 24.21 -3.64
C LYS A 413 -23.37 23.43 -2.37
N ASP A 414 -23.42 22.09 -2.48
CA ASP A 414 -23.70 21.21 -1.33
C ASP A 414 -22.41 20.79 -0.64
N VAL A 415 -21.71 21.79 -0.08
CA VAL A 415 -20.43 21.61 0.62
C VAL A 415 -20.60 22.08 2.06
N LEU A 416 -20.26 21.19 3.01
CA LEU A 416 -20.18 21.53 4.44
C LEU A 416 -18.72 21.45 4.88
N VAL A 417 -18.28 22.46 5.65
CA VAL A 417 -16.98 22.41 6.34
C VAL A 417 -17.24 22.22 7.82
N LEU A 418 -16.75 21.14 8.39
CA LEU A 418 -17.02 20.74 9.77
C LEU A 418 -15.73 20.37 10.49
N PRO A 419 -15.63 20.60 11.80
CA PRO A 419 -14.66 19.93 12.62
C PRO A 419 -14.99 18.41 12.65
N LYS A 420 -14.00 17.56 12.80
CA LYS A 420 -14.20 16.10 12.77
C LYS A 420 -15.23 15.60 13.78
N GLU A 421 -15.36 16.27 14.95
CA GLU A 421 -16.36 15.96 15.97
C GLU A 421 -17.79 16.26 15.51
N GLY A 422 -17.95 17.11 14.50
CA GLY A 422 -19.23 17.45 13.88
C GLY A 422 -19.78 16.43 12.91
N LEU A 423 -18.93 15.50 12.40
CA LEU A 423 -19.32 14.56 11.35
C LEU A 423 -20.46 13.62 11.76
N LEU A 424 -20.30 12.89 12.87
CA LEU A 424 -21.32 11.94 13.34
C LEU A 424 -22.65 12.62 13.72
N PRO A 425 -22.66 13.75 14.45
CA PRO A 425 -23.88 14.53 14.65
C PRO A 425 -24.57 14.92 13.34
N GLU A 426 -23.82 15.31 12.32
CA GLU A 426 -24.36 15.69 11.02
C GLU A 426 -24.99 14.50 10.29
N LEU A 427 -24.32 13.34 10.26
CA LEU A 427 -24.87 12.12 9.65
C LEU A 427 -26.13 11.63 10.37
N LYS A 428 -26.20 11.78 11.71
CA LYS A 428 -27.38 11.40 12.52
C LYS A 428 -28.59 12.28 12.28
N LYS A 429 -28.42 13.56 11.88
CA LYS A 429 -29.53 14.48 11.56
C LYS A 429 -30.23 14.14 10.24
N ARG A 430 -29.56 13.40 9.35
CA ARG A 430 -30.11 13.07 8.04
C ARG A 430 -31.24 12.07 8.20
N GLU A 431 -32.38 12.36 7.58
CA GLU A 431 -33.54 11.46 7.58
C GLU A 431 -33.23 10.17 6.81
N GLU A 432 -32.55 10.29 5.66
CA GLU A 432 -32.14 9.18 4.82
C GLU A 432 -30.60 9.02 4.82
N LEU A 433 -30.13 7.78 4.67
CA LEU A 433 -28.73 7.52 4.44
C LEU A 433 -28.33 7.92 3.03
N PRO A 434 -27.13 8.52 2.82
CA PRO A 434 -26.56 8.63 1.47
C PRO A 434 -26.41 7.22 0.85
N GLU A 435 -26.69 7.11 -0.45
CA GLU A 435 -26.64 5.81 -1.14
C GLU A 435 -25.19 5.28 -1.24
N VAL A 436 -24.21 6.19 -1.37
CA VAL A 436 -22.78 5.87 -1.33
C VAL A 436 -22.07 6.92 -0.47
N ILE A 437 -21.24 6.46 0.44
CA ILE A 437 -20.38 7.32 1.27
C ILE A 437 -18.92 6.94 0.96
N LEU A 438 -18.16 7.91 0.46
CA LEU A 438 -16.72 7.79 0.24
C LEU A 438 -15.98 8.62 1.31
N MET A 439 -15.31 7.94 2.25
CA MET A 439 -14.45 8.58 3.24
C MET A 439 -13.00 8.57 2.74
N VAL A 440 -12.37 9.74 2.68
CA VAL A 440 -11.07 9.89 2.02
C VAL A 440 -10.10 10.73 2.86
N GLY A 441 -8.86 10.25 2.99
CA GLY A 441 -7.78 10.99 3.64
C GLY A 441 -6.77 10.13 4.37
N ALA A 442 -5.53 10.60 4.52
CA ALA A 442 -4.44 9.92 5.19
C ALA A 442 -4.31 10.26 6.69
N GLY A 443 -5.16 11.17 7.19
CA GLY A 443 -5.16 11.62 8.57
C GLY A 443 -5.97 10.73 9.52
N ASP A 444 -6.35 11.31 10.65
CA ASP A 444 -7.10 10.62 11.71
C ASP A 444 -8.61 10.46 11.42
N ILE A 445 -9.03 10.71 10.19
CA ILE A 445 -10.35 10.34 9.67
C ILE A 445 -10.60 8.83 9.83
N ASP A 446 -9.57 8.01 9.83
CA ASP A 446 -9.65 6.56 10.06
C ASP A 446 -10.33 6.20 11.37
N ARG A 447 -10.21 7.05 12.40
CA ARG A 447 -10.86 6.85 13.69
C ARG A 447 -12.38 7.10 13.65
N LEU A 448 -12.85 7.81 12.64
CA LEU A 448 -14.28 8.07 12.42
C LEU A 448 -14.92 6.98 11.57
N VAL A 449 -14.15 6.30 10.72
CA VAL A 449 -14.66 5.27 9.81
C VAL A 449 -15.45 4.17 10.54
N PRO A 450 -14.95 3.53 11.62
CA PRO A 450 -15.72 2.54 12.37
C PRO A 450 -17.01 3.10 12.94
N GLN A 451 -16.98 4.34 13.44
CA GLN A 451 -18.14 5.00 14.06
C GLN A 451 -19.23 5.32 13.00
N VAL A 452 -18.82 5.72 11.80
CA VAL A 452 -19.72 5.93 10.66
C VAL A 452 -20.31 4.60 10.21
N ALA A 453 -19.47 3.55 10.11
CA ALA A 453 -19.93 2.21 9.76
C ALA A 453 -20.97 1.68 10.76
N ASP A 454 -20.74 1.87 12.06
CA ASP A 454 -21.70 1.45 13.10
C ASP A 454 -23.02 2.23 13.02
N GLU A 455 -22.97 3.54 12.74
CA GLU A 455 -24.18 4.35 12.56
C GLU A 455 -24.97 3.89 11.31
N ILE A 456 -24.28 3.58 10.21
CA ILE A 456 -24.91 3.05 9.00
C ILE A 456 -25.56 1.69 9.29
N ARG A 457 -24.83 0.73 9.88
CA ARG A 457 -25.34 -0.60 10.22
C ARG A 457 -26.57 -0.55 11.13
N ARG A 458 -26.63 0.41 12.04
CA ARG A 458 -27.77 0.62 12.93
C ARG A 458 -29.03 1.07 12.18
N ARG A 459 -28.87 1.74 11.03
CA ARG A 459 -29.96 2.29 10.21
C ARG A 459 -30.36 1.35 9.06
N LEU A 460 -29.47 0.44 8.64
CA LEU A 460 -29.75 -0.65 7.72
C LEU A 460 -30.57 -1.77 8.40
#